data_f0614c7018a321199f05f8acb6d5eba4
#
_entry.id   f0614c7018a321199f05f8acb6d5eba4
#
_cell.length_a   1.000
_cell.length_b   1.000
_cell.length_c   1.000
_cell.angle_alpha   90.00
_cell.angle_beta   90.00
_cell.angle_gamma   90.00
#
_symmetry.space_group_name_H-M   'P 1'
#
loop_
_entity.id
_entity.type
_entity.pdbx_description
1 polymer ?
#
loop_
_entity_poly.entity_id
_entity_poly.type
_entity_poly.pdbx_seq_one_letter_code
_entity_poly.pdbx_strand_id
1 'polypeptide(L)'
;MLFIDLVNIISREFCYAKDIYYSILQLFGIAGLGAMVRPLGAFVFGHIGDRYGRRMALTIAILLISIPSSLVAFIPSYSKIGITSTMLLLTIHLIQGVALGAEQGGSSVYLIEHLPNKKKLGMFFGIISFGRSIGILLSVVAVIICKKTTNFNAWGWRLPFIFSAILGLISACSIYTLGETPAYEKNREQRNLPNVPIIELTKRYKRALILAILISVPVNVAVGFTIFLRTIAKEIVSVETYVTTYVNEVVLIITSILMPISSIVLGILADKTGRERTAILFIVITIVICCPMLSIAYYYKSYLIIMLSVMALSIIERGINPIGIVTAELFSTNVRFSGVSLSRNISYALHGGFTPMICTWFTIMFPKIDFAAGLYVIFCLLVSLVAILQIKPQDKKCDW
;
A
#
# COMPACT_ATOMS: atom_id res chain seq x y z
N MET A 1 -0.09 6.65 7.28
CA MET A 1 0.83 7.79 7.06
C MET A 1 1.09 8.57 8.34
N LEU A 2 0.08 9.09 9.04
CA LEU A 2 0.28 9.79 10.32
C LEU A 2 1.26 9.12 11.29
N PHE A 3 1.20 7.79 11.36
CA PHE A 3 2.08 6.98 12.21
C PHE A 3 3.57 7.10 11.82
N ILE A 4 3.87 7.17 10.52
CA ILE A 4 5.24 7.36 10.01
C ILE A 4 5.70 8.80 10.19
N ASP A 5 4.80 9.77 9.93
CA ASP A 5 5.10 11.19 10.06
C ASP A 5 5.39 11.60 11.53
N LEU A 6 4.83 10.85 12.48
CA LEU A 6 4.97 11.08 13.92
C LEU A 6 5.79 10.01 14.64
N VAL A 7 6.59 9.20 13.92
CA VAL A 7 7.32 8.06 14.45
C VAL A 7 8.13 8.37 15.71
N ASN A 8 8.84 9.49 15.74
CA ASN A 8 9.68 9.88 16.86
C ASN A 8 8.88 10.21 18.14
N ILE A 9 7.69 10.78 17.97
CA ILE A 9 6.82 11.12 19.11
C ILE A 9 6.13 9.86 19.62
N ILE A 10 5.55 9.08 18.72
CA ILE A 10 4.83 7.85 19.03
C ILE A 10 5.75 6.82 19.70
N SER A 11 7.00 6.71 19.21
CA SER A 11 7.97 5.79 19.80
C SER A 11 8.33 6.18 21.25
N ARG A 12 8.48 7.47 21.55
CA ARG A 12 8.74 7.98 22.90
C ARG A 12 7.53 7.83 23.84
N GLU A 13 6.34 8.02 23.30
CA GLU A 13 5.11 7.97 24.12
C GLU A 13 4.69 6.55 24.48
N PHE A 14 4.88 5.56 23.57
CA PHE A 14 4.29 4.23 23.72
C PHE A 14 5.29 3.07 23.82
N CYS A 15 6.57 3.31 23.53
CA CYS A 15 7.59 2.27 23.58
C CYS A 15 8.61 2.54 24.70
N TYR A 16 9.05 1.46 25.37
CA TYR A 16 10.11 1.58 26.36
C TYR A 16 11.43 1.15 25.75
N ALA A 17 12.36 2.08 25.68
CA ALA A 17 13.78 1.76 25.55
C ALA A 17 14.63 2.90 26.10
N LYS A 18 15.82 2.56 26.60
CA LYS A 18 16.83 3.54 27.05
C LYS A 18 17.33 4.39 25.87
N ASP A 19 17.24 3.84 24.65
CA ASP A 19 17.67 4.48 23.43
C ASP A 19 16.47 4.63 22.46
N ILE A 20 16.39 5.77 21.79
CA ILE A 20 15.38 6.12 20.81
C ILE A 20 15.33 5.13 19.63
N TYR A 21 16.48 4.59 19.23
CA TYR A 21 16.55 3.62 18.12
C TYR A 21 15.81 2.33 18.43
N TYR A 22 15.93 1.80 19.66
CA TYR A 22 15.18 0.62 20.09
C TYR A 22 13.67 0.88 20.18
N SER A 23 13.26 2.08 20.62
CA SER A 23 11.85 2.46 20.63
C SER A 23 11.26 2.54 19.22
N ILE A 24 12.00 3.09 18.27
CA ILE A 24 11.60 3.12 16.87
C ILE A 24 11.54 1.70 16.29
N LEU A 25 12.48 0.83 16.61
CA LEU A 25 12.48 -0.57 16.17
C LEU A 25 11.25 -1.32 16.68
N GLN A 26 10.88 -1.14 17.96
CA GLN A 26 9.65 -1.71 18.54
C GLN A 26 8.41 -1.21 17.76
N LEU A 27 8.36 0.08 17.44
CA LEU A 27 7.27 0.69 16.70
C LEU A 27 7.14 0.10 15.29
N PHE A 28 8.26 -0.09 14.58
CA PHE A 28 8.26 -0.75 13.27
C PHE A 28 7.87 -2.24 13.37
N GLY A 29 8.22 -2.91 14.47
CA GLY A 29 7.76 -4.26 14.76
C GLY A 29 6.24 -4.33 14.88
N ILE A 30 5.62 -3.39 15.60
CA ILE A 30 4.16 -3.26 15.73
C ILE A 30 3.52 -3.06 14.35
N ALA A 31 4.05 -2.13 13.54
CA ALA A 31 3.55 -1.87 12.20
C ALA A 31 3.71 -3.10 11.27
N GLY A 32 4.83 -3.82 11.38
CA GLY A 32 5.10 -5.06 10.66
C GLY A 32 4.11 -6.18 11.00
N LEU A 33 3.80 -6.37 12.28
CA LEU A 33 2.78 -7.33 12.72
C LEU A 33 1.40 -6.97 12.16
N GLY A 34 1.03 -5.68 12.15
CA GLY A 34 -0.17 -5.21 11.49
C GLY A 34 -0.22 -5.54 9.99
N ALA A 35 0.91 -5.45 9.30
CA ALA A 35 1.01 -5.82 7.88
C ALA A 35 0.87 -7.34 7.65
N MET A 36 1.43 -8.16 8.55
CA MET A 36 1.34 -9.63 8.46
C MET A 36 -0.08 -10.17 8.67
N VAL A 37 -0.93 -9.46 9.39
CA VAL A 37 -2.32 -9.87 9.65
C VAL A 37 -3.26 -9.55 8.48
N ARG A 38 -2.85 -8.71 7.51
CA ARG A 38 -3.69 -8.34 6.35
C ARG A 38 -4.25 -9.52 5.54
N PRO A 39 -3.51 -10.60 5.26
CA PRO A 39 -4.09 -11.77 4.58
C PRO A 39 -5.26 -12.41 5.34
N LEU A 40 -5.22 -12.43 6.68
CA LEU A 40 -6.36 -12.88 7.50
C LEU A 40 -7.56 -11.95 7.31
N GLY A 41 -7.33 -10.65 7.29
CA GLY A 41 -8.36 -9.67 6.98
C GLY A 41 -8.95 -9.86 5.59
N ALA A 42 -8.11 -10.08 4.57
CA ALA A 42 -8.56 -10.36 3.21
C ALA A 42 -9.40 -11.64 3.13
N PHE A 43 -9.07 -12.65 3.93
CA PHE A 43 -9.85 -13.87 4.04
C PHE A 43 -11.25 -13.60 4.64
N VAL A 44 -11.33 -12.91 5.78
CA VAL A 44 -12.59 -12.62 6.46
C VAL A 44 -13.46 -11.69 5.63
N PHE A 45 -12.93 -10.57 5.21
CA PHE A 45 -13.67 -9.57 4.44
C PHE A 45 -13.91 -9.98 3.00
N GLY A 46 -13.07 -10.85 2.43
CA GLY A 46 -13.32 -11.50 1.15
C GLY A 46 -14.63 -12.29 1.20
N HIS A 47 -14.78 -13.11 2.24
CA HIS A 47 -16.02 -13.84 2.48
C HIS A 47 -17.23 -12.91 2.65
N ILE A 48 -17.10 -11.87 3.48
CA ILE A 48 -18.16 -10.88 3.71
C ILE A 48 -18.52 -10.19 2.39
N GLY A 49 -17.54 -9.73 1.62
CA GLY A 49 -17.74 -8.99 0.37
C GLY A 49 -18.40 -9.81 -0.73
N ASP A 50 -18.04 -11.09 -0.88
CA ASP A 50 -18.63 -11.95 -1.91
C ASP A 50 -19.99 -12.53 -1.50
N ARG A 51 -20.26 -12.72 -0.21
CA ARG A 51 -21.51 -13.32 0.28
C ARG A 51 -22.56 -12.30 0.70
N TYR A 52 -22.15 -11.24 1.40
CA TYR A 52 -23.07 -10.27 2.04
C TYR A 52 -23.07 -8.90 1.36
N GLY A 53 -22.15 -8.68 0.41
CA GLY A 53 -22.08 -7.46 -0.39
C GLY A 53 -20.81 -6.65 -0.19
N ARG A 54 -20.37 -6.03 -1.29
CA ARG A 54 -19.16 -5.22 -1.35
C ARG A 54 -19.25 -3.99 -0.47
N ARG A 55 -20.42 -3.33 -0.51
CA ARG A 55 -20.76 -2.16 0.29
C ARG A 55 -20.58 -2.43 1.78
N MET A 56 -21.17 -3.54 2.29
CA MET A 56 -21.08 -3.89 3.70
C MET A 56 -19.63 -4.14 4.14
N ALA A 57 -18.88 -4.95 3.36
CA ALA A 57 -17.50 -5.28 3.66
C ALA A 57 -16.61 -4.01 3.73
N LEU A 58 -16.74 -3.11 2.75
CA LEU A 58 -15.96 -1.88 2.71
C LEU A 58 -16.36 -0.90 3.82
N THR A 59 -17.64 -0.73 4.11
CA THR A 59 -18.10 0.16 5.19
C THR A 59 -17.55 -0.28 6.54
N ILE A 60 -17.64 -1.59 6.85
CA ILE A 60 -17.07 -2.13 8.10
C ILE A 60 -15.55 -1.96 8.14
N ALA A 61 -14.86 -2.23 7.02
CA ALA A 61 -13.41 -2.06 6.94
C ALA A 61 -12.98 -0.61 7.20
N ILE A 62 -13.64 0.37 6.58
CA ILE A 62 -13.34 1.79 6.78
C ILE A 62 -13.56 2.21 8.25
N LEU A 63 -14.63 1.75 8.88
CA LEU A 63 -14.88 2.03 10.29
C LEU A 63 -13.81 1.40 11.19
N LEU A 64 -13.39 0.15 10.91
CA LEU A 64 -12.32 -0.55 11.64
C LEU A 64 -10.92 0.02 11.37
N ILE A 65 -10.72 0.81 10.32
CA ILE A 65 -9.49 1.59 10.13
C ILE A 65 -9.57 2.90 10.92
N SER A 66 -10.70 3.60 10.81
CA SER A 66 -10.83 4.99 11.27
C SER A 66 -11.03 5.12 12.78
N ILE A 67 -11.93 4.31 13.36
CA ILE A 67 -12.22 4.36 14.80
C ILE A 67 -10.98 3.98 15.63
N PRO A 68 -10.29 2.83 15.36
CA PRO A 68 -9.07 2.51 16.07
C PRO A 68 -7.95 3.53 15.85
N SER A 69 -7.86 4.17 14.65
CA SER A 69 -6.90 5.24 14.43
C SER A 69 -7.10 6.40 15.40
N SER A 70 -8.33 6.81 15.63
CA SER A 70 -8.63 7.90 16.58
C SER A 70 -8.37 7.50 18.02
N LEU A 71 -8.54 6.22 18.37
CA LEU A 71 -8.27 5.72 19.73
C LEU A 71 -6.79 5.85 20.10
N VAL A 72 -5.85 5.89 19.16
CA VAL A 72 -4.43 6.17 19.42
C VAL A 72 -4.25 7.49 20.19
N ALA A 73 -5.09 8.51 19.89
CA ALA A 73 -5.03 9.79 20.57
C ALA A 73 -5.35 9.72 22.08
N PHE A 74 -6.08 8.71 22.51
CA PHE A 74 -6.55 8.56 23.90
C PHE A 74 -5.73 7.55 24.70
N ILE A 75 -4.77 6.84 24.09
CA ILE A 75 -3.89 5.90 24.82
C ILE A 75 -3.02 6.71 25.80
N PRO A 76 -2.99 6.35 27.09
CA PRO A 76 -2.04 6.95 28.03
C PRO A 76 -0.60 6.57 27.66
N SER A 77 0.36 7.44 27.99
CA SER A 77 1.78 7.21 27.70
C SER A 77 2.34 6.00 28.48
N TYR A 78 3.45 5.47 27.98
CA TYR A 78 4.18 4.38 28.65
C TYR A 78 4.56 4.74 30.10
N SER A 79 4.89 6.00 30.38
CA SER A 79 5.21 6.48 31.73
C SER A 79 4.05 6.35 32.72
N LYS A 80 2.79 6.30 32.25
CA LYS A 80 1.59 6.19 33.10
C LYS A 80 1.14 4.76 33.33
N ILE A 81 1.12 3.92 32.27
CA ILE A 81 0.53 2.58 32.31
C ILE A 81 1.50 1.47 31.86
N GLY A 82 2.79 1.80 31.67
CA GLY A 82 3.83 0.82 31.32
C GLY A 82 3.56 0.09 30.02
N ILE A 83 3.91 -1.20 29.98
CA ILE A 83 3.80 -2.09 28.81
C ILE A 83 2.37 -2.14 28.21
N THR A 84 1.34 -1.87 29.02
CA THR A 84 -0.06 -1.85 28.59
C THR A 84 -0.27 -0.83 27.47
N SER A 85 0.44 0.29 27.50
CA SER A 85 0.41 1.30 26.44
C SER A 85 0.85 0.73 25.08
N THR A 86 1.97 0.01 25.07
CA THR A 86 2.50 -0.67 23.89
C THR A 86 1.54 -1.75 23.38
N MET A 87 0.93 -2.53 24.30
CA MET A 87 -0.02 -3.58 23.93
C MET A 87 -1.32 -3.03 23.35
N LEU A 88 -1.82 -1.90 23.86
CA LEU A 88 -2.98 -1.21 23.28
C LEU A 88 -2.67 -0.72 21.88
N LEU A 89 -1.50 -0.11 21.66
CA LEU A 89 -1.06 0.33 20.35
C LEU A 89 -0.94 -0.84 19.36
N LEU A 90 -0.35 -1.97 19.79
CA LEU A 90 -0.27 -3.20 19.01
C LEU A 90 -1.66 -3.71 18.63
N THR A 91 -2.58 -3.78 19.59
CA THR A 91 -3.96 -4.24 19.34
C THR A 91 -4.66 -3.38 18.29
N ILE A 92 -4.53 -2.06 18.39
CA ILE A 92 -5.05 -1.14 17.39
C ILE A 92 -4.48 -1.43 16.00
N HIS A 93 -3.16 -1.63 15.89
CA HIS A 93 -2.51 -1.92 14.60
C HIS A 93 -2.90 -3.28 14.02
N LEU A 94 -3.14 -4.29 14.88
CA LEU A 94 -3.65 -5.58 14.42
C LEU A 94 -5.08 -5.46 13.85
N ILE A 95 -5.97 -4.72 14.54
CA ILE A 95 -7.34 -4.45 14.05
C ILE A 95 -7.29 -3.70 12.72
N GLN A 96 -6.47 -2.65 12.62
CA GLN A 96 -6.26 -1.91 11.39
C GLN A 96 -5.69 -2.80 10.27
N GLY A 97 -4.75 -3.70 10.59
CA GLY A 97 -4.18 -4.66 9.65
C GLY A 97 -5.24 -5.57 9.04
N VAL A 98 -6.13 -6.13 9.88
CA VAL A 98 -7.28 -6.93 9.41
C VAL A 98 -8.18 -6.10 8.49
N ALA A 99 -8.51 -4.88 8.85
CA ALA A 99 -9.38 -4.01 8.04
C ALA A 99 -8.75 -3.60 6.71
N LEU A 100 -7.44 -3.29 6.70
CA LEU A 100 -6.67 -3.00 5.48
C LEU A 100 -6.63 -4.18 4.50
N GLY A 101 -6.82 -5.42 4.99
CA GLY A 101 -6.99 -6.61 4.16
C GLY A 101 -8.20 -6.53 3.22
N ALA A 102 -9.26 -5.83 3.64
CA ALA A 102 -10.45 -5.59 2.79
C ALA A 102 -10.26 -4.40 1.84
N GLU A 103 -9.70 -3.30 2.35
CA GLU A 103 -9.70 -2.00 1.66
C GLU A 103 -8.95 -2.06 0.34
N GLN A 104 -7.73 -2.59 0.32
CA GLN A 104 -6.85 -2.51 -0.83
C GLN A 104 -7.36 -3.27 -2.06
N GLY A 105 -7.98 -4.42 -1.88
CA GLY A 105 -8.61 -5.21 -2.94
C GLY A 105 -10.05 -4.76 -3.21
N GLY A 106 -10.82 -4.58 -2.14
CA GLY A 106 -12.23 -4.30 -2.20
C GLY A 106 -12.59 -2.97 -2.87
N SER A 107 -11.84 -1.89 -2.59
CA SER A 107 -12.06 -0.60 -3.25
C SER A 107 -11.88 -0.69 -4.77
N SER A 108 -10.91 -1.48 -5.23
CA SER A 108 -10.68 -1.73 -6.65
C SER A 108 -11.83 -2.50 -7.29
N VAL A 109 -12.33 -3.56 -6.64
CA VAL A 109 -13.45 -4.36 -7.12
C VAL A 109 -14.74 -3.54 -7.13
N TYR A 110 -15.00 -2.79 -6.06
CA TYR A 110 -16.18 -1.93 -5.95
C TYR A 110 -16.25 -0.92 -7.10
N LEU A 111 -15.13 -0.27 -7.42
CA LEU A 111 -15.04 0.65 -8.55
C LEU A 111 -15.28 -0.07 -9.89
N ILE A 112 -14.56 -1.18 -10.13
CA ILE A 112 -14.63 -1.90 -11.39
C ILE A 112 -16.06 -2.40 -11.68
N GLU A 113 -16.79 -2.83 -10.65
CA GLU A 113 -18.14 -3.32 -10.77
C GLU A 113 -19.20 -2.22 -10.95
N HIS A 114 -18.95 -1.00 -10.45
CA HIS A 114 -19.85 0.16 -10.62
C HIS A 114 -19.75 0.83 -11.99
N LEU A 115 -18.59 0.73 -12.64
CA LEU A 115 -18.35 1.48 -13.87
C LEU A 115 -19.03 0.80 -15.07
N PRO A 116 -19.90 1.52 -15.80
CA PRO A 116 -20.54 0.98 -17.00
C PRO A 116 -19.57 0.90 -18.17
N ASN A 117 -18.62 1.84 -18.27
CA ASN A 117 -17.66 1.91 -19.38
C ASN A 117 -16.32 1.28 -19.01
N LYS A 118 -16.14 0.02 -19.40
CA LYS A 118 -14.91 -0.75 -19.13
C LYS A 118 -13.67 -0.28 -19.93
N LYS A 119 -13.85 0.56 -20.95
CA LYS A 119 -12.73 1.13 -21.75
C LYS A 119 -11.94 2.18 -20.96
N LYS A 120 -12.51 2.77 -19.90
CA LYS A 120 -11.87 3.82 -19.09
C LYS A 120 -11.46 3.35 -17.70
N LEU A 121 -11.38 2.05 -17.46
CA LEU A 121 -11.04 1.50 -16.14
C LEU A 121 -9.65 1.95 -15.65
N GLY A 122 -8.66 2.08 -16.54
CA GLY A 122 -7.33 2.55 -16.19
C GLY A 122 -7.35 3.97 -15.64
N MET A 123 -8.08 4.88 -16.31
CA MET A 123 -8.26 6.26 -15.84
C MET A 123 -8.92 6.29 -14.44
N PHE A 124 -10.00 5.54 -14.25
CA PHE A 124 -10.69 5.51 -12.97
C PHE A 124 -9.86 4.86 -11.85
N PHE A 125 -9.06 3.85 -12.20
CA PHE A 125 -8.09 3.27 -11.26
C PHE A 125 -7.00 4.27 -10.88
N GLY A 126 -6.60 5.12 -11.83
CA GLY A 126 -5.74 6.28 -11.59
C GLY A 126 -6.38 7.28 -10.61
N ILE A 127 -7.70 7.52 -10.69
CA ILE A 127 -8.44 8.39 -9.76
C ILE A 127 -8.46 7.80 -8.34
N ILE A 128 -8.60 6.47 -8.15
CA ILE A 128 -8.45 5.86 -6.82
C ILE A 128 -7.03 6.12 -6.28
N SER A 129 -6.01 5.93 -7.11
CA SER A 129 -4.63 6.15 -6.72
C SER A 129 -4.34 7.64 -6.43
N PHE A 130 -4.98 8.55 -7.15
CA PHE A 130 -4.97 9.99 -6.89
C PHE A 130 -5.55 10.27 -5.49
N GLY A 131 -6.75 9.75 -5.16
CA GLY A 131 -7.37 9.91 -3.85
C GLY A 131 -6.47 9.42 -2.70
N ARG A 132 -5.79 8.29 -2.89
CA ARG A 132 -4.82 7.77 -1.92
C ARG A 132 -3.64 8.73 -1.71
N SER A 133 -3.12 9.32 -2.78
CA SER A 133 -2.02 10.30 -2.71
C SER A 133 -2.45 11.60 -2.03
N ILE A 134 -3.67 12.06 -2.28
CA ILE A 134 -4.26 13.21 -1.55
C ILE A 134 -4.38 12.90 -0.06
N GLY A 135 -4.79 11.69 0.31
CA GLY A 135 -4.83 11.27 1.72
C GLY A 135 -3.46 11.36 2.41
N ILE A 136 -2.38 11.00 1.70
CA ILE A 136 -1.00 11.16 2.18
C ILE A 136 -0.67 12.65 2.37
N LEU A 137 -0.97 13.48 1.38
CA LEU A 137 -0.72 14.93 1.44
C LEU A 137 -1.48 15.57 2.61
N LEU A 138 -2.74 15.21 2.81
CA LEU A 138 -3.54 15.71 3.94
C LEU A 138 -2.94 15.29 5.29
N SER A 139 -2.37 14.09 5.41
CA SER A 139 -1.72 13.67 6.66
C SER A 139 -0.51 14.55 6.98
N VAL A 140 0.33 14.84 5.99
CA VAL A 140 1.50 15.71 6.14
C VAL A 140 1.08 17.13 6.50
N VAL A 141 0.10 17.71 5.79
CA VAL A 141 -0.43 19.05 6.06
C VAL A 141 -1.02 19.13 7.47
N ALA A 142 -1.79 18.14 7.90
CA ALA A 142 -2.35 18.09 9.24
C ALA A 142 -1.26 18.13 10.32
N VAL A 143 -0.19 17.34 10.15
CA VAL A 143 0.96 17.32 11.07
C VAL A 143 1.66 18.69 11.09
N ILE A 144 1.90 19.33 9.92
CA ILE A 144 2.54 20.65 9.82
C ILE A 144 1.70 21.72 10.54
N ILE A 145 0.39 21.70 10.34
CA ILE A 145 -0.52 22.66 11.02
C ILE A 145 -0.47 22.44 12.53
N CYS A 146 -0.55 21.18 12.98
CA CYS A 146 -0.52 20.88 14.42
C CYS A 146 0.83 21.20 15.06
N LYS A 147 1.96 21.11 14.32
CA LYS A 147 3.28 21.53 14.82
C LYS A 147 3.36 23.01 15.18
N LYS A 148 2.50 23.85 14.61
CA LYS A 148 2.42 25.28 14.97
C LYS A 148 1.69 25.55 16.29
N THR A 149 1.06 24.54 16.89
CA THR A 149 0.42 24.69 18.19
C THR A 149 1.46 24.72 19.31
N THR A 150 1.25 25.56 20.31
CA THR A 150 2.18 25.80 21.42
C THR A 150 2.52 24.56 22.25
N ASN A 151 1.61 23.56 22.26
CA ASN A 151 1.74 22.31 23.02
C ASN A 151 1.82 21.05 22.14
N PHE A 152 2.44 21.15 20.96
CA PHE A 152 2.48 20.04 20.02
C PHE A 152 3.06 18.76 20.62
N ASN A 153 4.21 18.81 21.29
CA ASN A 153 4.88 17.66 21.86
C ASN A 153 4.13 17.04 23.03
N ALA A 154 3.34 17.82 23.78
CA ALA A 154 2.58 17.32 24.90
C ALA A 154 1.24 16.68 24.49
N TRP A 155 0.48 17.35 23.62
CA TRP A 155 -0.87 16.92 23.26
C TRP A 155 -1.23 17.14 21.77
N GLY A 156 -0.68 18.18 21.13
CA GLY A 156 -1.06 18.59 19.77
C GLY A 156 -0.87 17.50 18.70
N TRP A 157 0.07 16.58 18.86
CA TRP A 157 0.30 15.46 17.96
C TRP A 157 -0.87 14.44 17.91
N ARG A 158 -1.79 14.49 18.89
CA ARG A 158 -3.00 13.65 18.96
C ARG A 158 -4.11 14.13 18.03
N LEU A 159 -4.14 15.42 17.71
CA LEU A 159 -5.18 16.03 16.87
C LEU A 159 -5.35 15.39 15.49
N PRO A 160 -4.27 15.10 14.72
CA PRO A 160 -4.41 14.45 13.42
C PRO A 160 -5.11 13.08 13.50
N PHE A 161 -4.92 12.34 14.59
CA PHE A 161 -5.59 11.05 14.81
C PHE A 161 -7.10 11.23 15.05
N ILE A 162 -7.50 12.25 15.80
CA ILE A 162 -8.92 12.58 16.02
C ILE A 162 -9.58 12.98 14.69
N PHE A 163 -8.93 13.84 13.89
CA PHE A 163 -9.43 14.21 12.56
C PHE A 163 -9.57 13.02 11.62
N SER A 164 -8.76 11.97 11.77
CA SER A 164 -8.89 10.77 10.94
C SER A 164 -10.22 10.05 11.13
N ALA A 165 -10.83 10.11 12.33
CA ALA A 165 -12.15 9.55 12.57
C ALA A 165 -13.25 10.26 11.77
N ILE A 166 -13.19 11.60 11.72
CA ILE A 166 -14.17 12.40 10.97
C ILE A 166 -14.11 12.04 9.48
N LEU A 167 -12.90 11.99 8.90
CA LEU A 167 -12.71 11.61 7.50
C LEU A 167 -13.17 10.19 7.23
N GLY A 168 -12.93 9.29 8.17
CA GLY A 168 -13.37 7.90 8.08
C GLY A 168 -14.90 7.76 8.13
N LEU A 169 -15.57 8.50 9.00
CA LEU A 169 -17.03 8.53 9.06
C LEU A 169 -17.64 9.08 7.76
N ILE A 170 -17.09 10.18 7.23
CA ILE A 170 -17.51 10.74 5.95
C ILE A 170 -17.34 9.69 4.83
N SER A 171 -16.21 8.99 4.80
CA SER A 171 -15.95 7.94 3.81
C SER A 171 -16.89 6.76 3.94
N ALA A 172 -17.17 6.29 5.17
CA ALA A 172 -18.13 5.21 5.42
C ALA A 172 -19.56 5.61 5.01
N CYS A 173 -19.99 6.81 5.33
CA CYS A 173 -21.28 7.36 4.87
C CYS A 173 -21.34 7.44 3.34
N SER A 174 -20.27 7.90 2.68
CA SER A 174 -20.22 7.97 1.21
C SER A 174 -20.37 6.59 0.56
N ILE A 175 -19.67 5.57 1.03
CA ILE A 175 -19.84 4.19 0.54
C ILE A 175 -21.27 3.68 0.81
N TYR A 176 -21.80 3.99 1.98
CA TYR A 176 -23.16 3.58 2.34
C TYR A 176 -24.21 4.20 1.42
N THR A 177 -24.05 5.45 1.01
CA THR A 177 -25.01 6.16 0.12
C THR A 177 -24.86 5.73 -1.34
N LEU A 178 -23.67 5.30 -1.80
CA LEU A 178 -23.47 4.84 -3.17
C LEU A 178 -24.19 3.53 -3.50
N GLY A 179 -24.58 2.75 -2.50
CA GLY A 179 -25.30 1.50 -2.71
C GLY A 179 -24.39 0.29 -3.01
N GLU A 180 -25.01 -0.82 -3.39
CA GLU A 180 -24.28 -2.06 -3.72
C GLU A 180 -23.89 -2.08 -5.20
N THR A 181 -22.93 -2.94 -5.57
CA THR A 181 -22.46 -3.03 -6.95
C THR A 181 -23.51 -3.71 -7.85
N PRO A 182 -23.78 -3.18 -9.08
CA PRO A 182 -24.73 -3.79 -9.99
C PRO A 182 -24.40 -5.26 -10.33
N ALA A 183 -23.10 -5.59 -10.41
CA ALA A 183 -22.65 -6.94 -10.68
C ALA A 183 -23.00 -7.92 -9.54
N TYR A 184 -22.91 -7.46 -8.29
CA TYR A 184 -23.32 -8.27 -7.13
C TYR A 184 -24.82 -8.45 -7.09
N GLU A 185 -25.61 -7.38 -7.28
CA GLU A 185 -27.07 -7.45 -7.27
C GLU A 185 -27.60 -8.43 -8.30
N LYS A 186 -27.08 -8.37 -9.54
CA LYS A 186 -27.42 -9.33 -10.59
C LYS A 186 -27.14 -10.77 -10.18
N ASN A 187 -25.98 -11.06 -9.58
CA ASN A 187 -25.66 -12.42 -9.14
C ASN A 187 -26.53 -12.88 -7.95
N ARG A 188 -26.89 -11.96 -7.06
CA ARG A 188 -27.77 -12.22 -5.94
C ARG A 188 -29.19 -12.61 -6.42
N GLU A 189 -29.73 -11.87 -7.36
CA GLU A 189 -31.04 -12.16 -7.98
C GLU A 189 -31.07 -13.53 -8.68
N GLN A 190 -29.96 -13.88 -9.35
CA GLN A 190 -29.79 -15.18 -10.01
C GLN A 190 -29.53 -16.35 -9.05
N ARG A 191 -29.44 -16.11 -7.74
CA ARG A 191 -29.08 -17.09 -6.69
C ARG A 191 -27.74 -17.79 -6.92
N ASN A 192 -26.80 -17.12 -7.60
CA ASN A 192 -25.48 -17.65 -7.96
C ASN A 192 -24.41 -17.37 -6.91
N LEU A 193 -24.77 -16.94 -5.69
CA LEU A 193 -23.81 -16.65 -4.64
C LEU A 193 -23.29 -17.95 -4.00
N PRO A 194 -21.96 -18.12 -3.90
CA PRO A 194 -21.38 -19.31 -3.28
C PRO A 194 -21.59 -19.29 -1.76
N ASN A 195 -21.81 -20.47 -1.17
CA ASN A 195 -21.95 -20.59 0.28
C ASN A 195 -20.66 -20.18 1.02
N VAL A 196 -19.51 -20.58 0.48
CA VAL A 196 -18.18 -20.24 1.02
C VAL A 196 -17.27 -19.85 -0.14
N PRO A 197 -17.22 -18.55 -0.52
CA PRO A 197 -16.44 -18.04 -1.66
C PRO A 197 -14.98 -18.47 -1.65
N ILE A 198 -14.37 -18.52 -0.49
CA ILE A 198 -12.96 -18.86 -0.31
C ILE A 198 -12.65 -20.34 -0.63
N ILE A 199 -13.57 -21.26 -0.32
CA ILE A 199 -13.41 -22.67 -0.70
C ILE A 199 -13.49 -22.81 -2.21
N GLU A 200 -14.40 -22.08 -2.85
CA GLU A 200 -14.51 -22.06 -4.30
C GLU A 200 -13.25 -21.46 -4.94
N LEU A 201 -12.75 -20.33 -4.40
CA LEU A 201 -11.52 -19.68 -4.83
C LEU A 201 -10.32 -20.66 -4.78
N THR A 202 -10.11 -21.33 -3.65
CA THR A 202 -8.96 -22.22 -3.47
C THR A 202 -9.07 -23.53 -4.24
N LYS A 203 -10.29 -24.00 -4.54
CA LYS A 203 -10.49 -25.25 -5.31
C LYS A 203 -10.47 -25.01 -6.81
N ARG A 204 -11.23 -24.02 -7.30
CA ARG A 204 -11.45 -23.80 -8.74
C ARG A 204 -10.55 -22.75 -9.38
N TYR A 205 -10.01 -21.80 -8.59
CA TYR A 205 -9.24 -20.65 -9.10
C TYR A 205 -7.78 -20.65 -8.64
N LYS A 206 -7.19 -21.82 -8.30
CA LYS A 206 -5.79 -21.92 -7.81
C LYS A 206 -4.80 -21.23 -8.74
N ARG A 207 -4.86 -21.49 -10.05
CA ARG A 207 -3.98 -20.89 -11.05
C ARG A 207 -4.16 -19.37 -11.09
N ALA A 208 -5.41 -18.90 -11.15
CA ALA A 208 -5.72 -17.47 -11.15
C ALA A 208 -5.21 -16.79 -9.87
N LEU A 209 -5.36 -17.43 -8.71
CA LEU A 209 -4.86 -16.91 -7.43
C LEU A 209 -3.33 -16.79 -7.42
N ILE A 210 -2.60 -17.80 -7.88
CA ILE A 210 -1.13 -17.77 -7.95
C ILE A 210 -0.69 -16.67 -8.92
N LEU A 211 -1.27 -16.60 -10.13
CA LEU A 211 -0.98 -15.53 -11.09
C LEU A 211 -1.28 -14.16 -10.49
N ALA A 212 -2.43 -13.98 -9.84
CA ALA A 212 -2.83 -12.73 -9.19
C ALA A 212 -1.84 -12.29 -8.09
N ILE A 213 -1.30 -13.23 -7.30
CA ILE A 213 -0.26 -12.95 -6.30
C ILE A 213 1.01 -12.47 -7.00
N LEU A 214 1.50 -13.21 -8.01
CA LEU A 214 2.75 -12.92 -8.68
C LEU A 214 2.71 -11.60 -9.47
N ILE A 215 1.61 -11.30 -10.16
CA ILE A 215 1.46 -10.04 -10.90
C ILE A 215 1.27 -8.82 -9.97
N SER A 216 0.93 -9.03 -8.70
CA SER A 216 0.83 -7.97 -7.69
C SER A 216 2.18 -7.62 -7.04
N VAL A 217 3.22 -8.45 -7.25
CA VAL A 217 4.56 -8.28 -6.64
C VAL A 217 5.21 -6.94 -7.01
N PRO A 218 5.22 -6.46 -8.27
CA PRO A 218 5.96 -5.28 -8.66
C PRO A 218 5.57 -4.02 -7.88
N VAL A 219 4.26 -3.83 -7.67
CA VAL A 219 3.75 -2.67 -6.91
C VAL A 219 4.24 -2.71 -5.47
N ASN A 220 4.22 -3.87 -4.84
CA ASN A 220 4.60 -4.03 -3.44
C ASN A 220 6.12 -3.93 -3.23
N VAL A 221 6.91 -4.54 -4.13
CA VAL A 221 8.37 -4.46 -4.12
C VAL A 221 8.84 -3.03 -4.35
N ALA A 222 8.23 -2.30 -5.30
CA ALA A 222 8.59 -0.91 -5.58
C ALA A 222 8.39 0.00 -4.36
N VAL A 223 7.28 -0.17 -3.62
CA VAL A 223 7.03 0.55 -2.36
C VAL A 223 8.11 0.24 -1.32
N GLY A 224 8.39 -1.06 -1.08
CA GLY A 224 9.39 -1.47 -0.10
C GLY A 224 10.80 -1.01 -0.48
N PHE A 225 11.14 -1.05 -1.76
CA PHE A 225 12.43 -0.59 -2.28
C PHE A 225 12.59 0.93 -2.14
N THR A 226 11.54 1.71 -2.37
CA THR A 226 11.53 3.15 -2.13
C THR A 226 11.80 3.50 -0.66
N ILE A 227 11.25 2.72 0.28
CA ILE A 227 11.52 2.86 1.71
C ILE A 227 12.99 2.57 2.01
N PHE A 228 13.53 1.45 1.48
CA PHE A 228 14.93 1.09 1.61
C PHE A 228 15.87 2.20 1.11
N LEU A 229 15.63 2.74 -0.09
CA LEU A 229 16.46 3.80 -0.67
C LEU A 229 16.50 5.05 0.20
N ARG A 230 15.36 5.45 0.77
CA ARG A 230 15.30 6.60 1.70
C ARG A 230 16.08 6.35 2.98
N THR A 231 16.08 5.11 3.48
CA THR A 231 16.82 4.75 4.69
C THR A 231 18.33 4.77 4.45
N ILE A 232 18.78 4.09 3.38
CA ILE A 232 20.20 3.97 3.07
C ILE A 232 20.83 5.29 2.58
N ALA A 233 20.01 6.20 2.02
CA ALA A 233 20.48 7.51 1.59
C ALA A 233 21.15 8.29 2.71
N LYS A 234 20.69 8.15 3.96
CA LYS A 234 21.26 8.79 5.13
C LYS A 234 22.61 8.17 5.53
N GLU A 235 22.76 6.86 5.33
CA GLU A 235 24.01 6.13 5.66
C GLU A 235 25.10 6.37 4.62
N ILE A 236 24.76 6.40 3.32
CA ILE A 236 25.73 6.63 2.24
C ILE A 236 26.36 8.01 2.32
N VAL A 237 25.58 9.01 2.71
CA VAL A 237 26.03 10.41 2.67
C VAL A 237 26.61 10.88 4.00
N SER A 238 26.61 10.05 5.07
CA SER A 238 27.25 10.30 6.42
C SER A 238 27.20 11.75 6.95
N VAL A 239 26.44 12.65 6.35
CA VAL A 239 26.38 14.08 6.68
C VAL A 239 24.92 14.46 6.87
N GLU A 240 24.46 14.57 8.12
CA GLU A 240 23.25 15.33 8.45
C GLU A 240 23.55 16.82 8.29
N THR A 241 23.57 17.29 7.06
CA THR A 241 23.70 18.71 6.76
C THR A 241 22.29 19.27 6.55
N TYR A 242 22.08 20.54 6.87
CA TYR A 242 20.87 21.30 6.53
C TYR A 242 20.41 21.07 5.08
N VAL A 243 21.36 20.89 4.16
CA VAL A 243 21.15 20.59 2.75
C VAL A 243 20.42 19.26 2.53
N THR A 244 20.79 18.18 3.23
CA THR A 244 20.13 16.86 3.06
C THR A 244 18.69 16.88 3.54
N THR A 245 18.40 17.58 4.62
CA THR A 245 17.05 17.77 5.14
C THR A 245 16.20 18.57 4.15
N TYR A 246 16.74 19.67 3.64
CA TYR A 246 16.06 20.53 2.66
C TYR A 246 15.76 19.78 1.35
N VAL A 247 16.75 19.06 0.79
CA VAL A 247 16.58 18.24 -0.42
C VAL A 247 15.50 17.17 -0.21
N ASN A 248 15.49 16.51 0.94
CA ASN A 248 14.47 15.50 1.25
C ASN A 248 13.07 16.12 1.29
N GLU A 249 12.89 17.25 1.95
CA GLU A 249 11.58 17.92 2.03
C GLU A 249 11.10 18.37 0.64
N VAL A 250 11.96 19.00 -0.14
CA VAL A 250 11.62 19.46 -1.50
C VAL A 250 11.23 18.28 -2.40
N VAL A 251 12.03 17.20 -2.40
CA VAL A 251 11.73 16.00 -3.22
C VAL A 251 10.44 15.33 -2.76
N LEU A 252 10.17 15.27 -1.44
CA LEU A 252 8.92 14.73 -0.93
C LEU A 252 7.71 15.55 -1.38
N ILE A 253 7.79 16.87 -1.32
CA ILE A 253 6.71 17.77 -1.77
C ILE A 253 6.47 17.58 -3.28
N ILE A 254 7.52 17.64 -4.09
CA ILE A 254 7.42 17.46 -5.55
C ILE A 254 6.84 16.09 -5.88
N THR A 255 7.33 15.03 -5.24
CA THR A 255 6.83 13.66 -5.44
C THR A 255 5.36 13.56 -5.05
N SER A 256 4.94 14.18 -3.95
CA SER A 256 3.55 14.17 -3.47
C SER A 256 2.58 14.88 -4.42
N ILE A 257 3.07 15.83 -5.22
CA ILE A 257 2.29 16.51 -6.26
C ILE A 257 2.28 15.70 -7.57
N LEU A 258 3.43 15.15 -7.97
CA LEU A 258 3.56 14.43 -9.23
C LEU A 258 2.90 13.06 -9.22
N MET A 259 2.92 12.34 -8.09
CA MET A 259 2.32 11.01 -7.97
C MET A 259 0.82 10.97 -8.29
N PRO A 260 -0.04 11.84 -7.76
CA PRO A 260 -1.46 11.83 -8.10
C PRO A 260 -1.69 12.13 -9.57
N ILE A 261 -0.98 13.12 -10.14
CA ILE A 261 -1.11 13.50 -11.55
C ILE A 261 -0.69 12.34 -12.45
N SER A 262 0.49 11.75 -12.20
CA SER A 262 0.99 10.62 -12.97
C SER A 262 0.07 9.41 -12.91
N SER A 263 -0.61 9.17 -11.80
CA SER A 263 -1.57 8.06 -11.67
C SER A 263 -2.71 8.14 -12.69
N ILE A 264 -3.26 9.33 -12.91
CA ILE A 264 -4.35 9.53 -13.88
C ILE A 264 -3.80 9.43 -15.31
N VAL A 265 -2.69 10.12 -15.60
CA VAL A 265 -2.07 10.14 -16.93
C VAL A 265 -1.68 8.72 -17.39
N LEU A 266 -1.01 7.97 -16.51
CA LEU A 266 -0.57 6.61 -16.80
C LEU A 266 -1.76 5.62 -16.80
N GLY A 267 -2.83 5.89 -16.06
CA GLY A 267 -4.08 5.17 -16.16
C GLY A 267 -4.74 5.33 -17.54
N ILE A 268 -4.80 6.58 -18.07
CA ILE A 268 -5.29 6.85 -19.42
C ILE A 268 -4.39 6.20 -20.48
N LEU A 269 -3.07 6.22 -20.28
CA LEU A 269 -2.14 5.53 -21.17
C LEU A 269 -2.45 4.03 -21.23
N ALA A 270 -2.67 3.40 -20.06
CA ALA A 270 -3.01 1.98 -19.97
C ALA A 270 -4.34 1.63 -20.68
N ASP A 271 -5.31 2.54 -20.68
CA ASP A 271 -6.55 2.33 -21.44
C ASP A 271 -6.34 2.39 -22.97
N LYS A 272 -5.35 3.19 -23.45
CA LYS A 272 -5.02 3.33 -24.88
C LYS A 272 -4.11 2.22 -25.39
N THR A 273 -3.07 1.85 -24.65
CA THR A 273 -2.02 0.92 -25.08
C THR A 273 -2.29 -0.53 -24.68
N GLY A 274 -3.22 -0.73 -23.73
CA GLY A 274 -3.50 -2.01 -23.09
C GLY A 274 -2.81 -2.13 -21.74
N ARG A 275 -3.56 -2.57 -20.72
CA ARG A 275 -3.17 -2.59 -19.30
C ARG A 275 -1.97 -3.48 -19.05
N GLU A 276 -1.94 -4.67 -19.64
CA GLU A 276 -0.82 -5.62 -19.53
C GLU A 276 0.43 -5.06 -20.21
N ARG A 277 0.30 -4.53 -21.43
CA ARG A 277 1.43 -3.92 -22.17
C ARG A 277 2.03 -2.75 -21.42
N THR A 278 1.19 -1.89 -20.86
CA THR A 278 1.66 -0.77 -20.03
C THR A 278 2.40 -1.28 -18.80
N ALA A 279 1.86 -2.25 -18.06
CA ALA A 279 2.52 -2.82 -16.90
C ALA A 279 3.88 -3.45 -17.28
N ILE A 280 3.95 -4.23 -18.37
CA ILE A 280 5.20 -4.82 -18.88
C ILE A 280 6.22 -3.72 -19.18
N LEU A 281 5.81 -2.66 -19.92
CA LEU A 281 6.69 -1.54 -20.26
C LEU A 281 7.29 -0.91 -19.00
N PHE A 282 6.46 -0.59 -17.99
CA PHE A 282 6.94 0.06 -16.77
C PHE A 282 7.73 -0.89 -15.86
N ILE A 283 7.47 -2.19 -15.87
CA ILE A 283 8.32 -3.20 -15.21
C ILE A 283 9.71 -3.22 -15.86
N VAL A 284 9.78 -3.25 -17.20
CA VAL A 284 11.06 -3.23 -17.92
C VAL A 284 11.82 -1.92 -17.68
N ILE A 285 11.13 -0.77 -17.71
CA ILE A 285 11.73 0.53 -17.37
C ILE A 285 12.29 0.49 -15.94
N THR A 286 11.57 -0.10 -14.97
CA THR A 286 12.04 -0.23 -13.60
C THR A 286 13.33 -1.07 -13.53
N ILE A 287 13.38 -2.21 -14.23
CA ILE A 287 14.57 -3.08 -14.27
C ILE A 287 15.78 -2.33 -14.88
N VAL A 288 15.57 -1.62 -15.99
CA VAL A 288 16.64 -0.94 -16.72
C VAL A 288 17.16 0.29 -15.97
N ILE A 289 16.29 0.98 -15.21
CA ILE A 289 16.67 2.23 -14.52
C ILE A 289 17.17 1.96 -13.10
N CYS A 290 16.55 1.04 -12.35
CA CYS A 290 16.85 0.89 -10.92
C CYS A 290 18.31 0.53 -10.64
N CYS A 291 18.89 -0.44 -11.36
CA CYS A 291 20.25 -0.87 -11.11
C CYS A 291 21.30 0.18 -11.50
N PRO A 292 21.25 0.79 -12.70
CA PRO A 292 22.19 1.85 -13.04
C PRO A 292 22.09 3.06 -12.11
N MET A 293 20.87 3.47 -11.72
CA MET A 293 20.68 4.58 -10.80
C MET A 293 21.28 4.31 -9.42
N LEU A 294 21.14 3.09 -8.90
CA LEU A 294 21.79 2.70 -7.64
C LEU A 294 23.31 2.74 -7.76
N SER A 295 23.89 2.14 -8.80
CA SER A 295 25.33 2.14 -9.02
C SER A 295 25.88 3.55 -9.13
N ILE A 296 25.19 4.43 -9.87
CA ILE A 296 25.54 5.84 -9.98
C ILE A 296 25.46 6.54 -8.61
N ALA A 297 24.38 6.28 -7.86
CA ALA A 297 24.17 6.89 -6.56
C ALA A 297 25.26 6.49 -5.53
N TYR A 298 25.66 5.21 -5.53
CA TYR A 298 26.76 4.69 -4.71
C TYR A 298 28.11 5.28 -5.12
N TYR A 299 28.39 5.31 -6.42
CA TYR A 299 29.66 5.83 -6.96
C TYR A 299 29.87 7.30 -6.61
N TYR A 300 28.87 8.15 -6.84
CA TYR A 300 28.96 9.58 -6.55
C TYR A 300 28.68 9.96 -5.09
N LYS A 301 28.23 9.02 -4.24
CA LYS A 301 27.79 9.27 -2.86
C LYS A 301 26.87 10.49 -2.74
N SER A 302 25.99 10.67 -3.73
CA SER A 302 25.15 11.88 -3.85
C SER A 302 23.75 11.63 -3.33
N TYR A 303 23.39 12.32 -2.25
CA TYR A 303 22.04 12.32 -1.69
C TYR A 303 20.99 12.75 -2.70
N LEU A 304 21.29 13.75 -3.52
CA LEU A 304 20.39 14.26 -4.55
C LEU A 304 20.05 13.18 -5.58
N ILE A 305 21.04 12.42 -6.06
CA ILE A 305 20.83 11.36 -7.05
C ILE A 305 19.92 10.27 -6.46
N ILE A 306 20.12 9.90 -5.18
CA ILE A 306 19.26 8.92 -4.50
C ILE A 306 17.83 9.44 -4.41
N MET A 307 17.63 10.69 -4.02
CA MET A 307 16.30 11.28 -3.90
C MET A 307 15.59 11.42 -5.26
N LEU A 308 16.30 11.77 -6.31
CA LEU A 308 15.77 11.80 -7.68
C LEU A 308 15.39 10.39 -8.16
N SER A 309 16.18 9.37 -7.78
CA SER A 309 15.85 7.96 -8.05
C SER A 309 14.55 7.54 -7.36
N VAL A 310 14.38 7.92 -6.09
CA VAL A 310 13.15 7.69 -5.31
C VAL A 310 11.95 8.34 -5.99
N MET A 311 12.10 9.58 -6.46
CA MET A 311 11.03 10.29 -7.18
C MET A 311 10.68 9.58 -8.50
N ALA A 312 11.67 9.24 -9.31
CA ALA A 312 11.48 8.55 -10.58
C ALA A 312 10.77 7.20 -10.39
N LEU A 313 11.23 6.38 -9.45
CA LEU A 313 10.61 5.09 -9.11
C LEU A 313 9.17 5.24 -8.64
N SER A 314 8.88 6.25 -7.82
CA SER A 314 7.52 6.52 -7.33
C SER A 314 6.55 6.89 -8.47
N ILE A 315 7.04 7.56 -9.53
CA ILE A 315 6.25 7.88 -10.73
C ILE A 315 6.09 6.64 -11.61
N ILE A 316 7.17 5.90 -11.86
CA ILE A 316 7.19 4.70 -12.70
C ILE A 316 6.25 3.63 -12.15
N GLU A 317 6.20 3.45 -10.83
CA GLU A 317 5.29 2.52 -10.15
C GLU A 317 3.81 2.79 -10.51
N ARG A 318 3.44 4.05 -10.78
CA ARG A 318 2.06 4.39 -11.17
C ARG A 318 1.68 3.79 -12.53
N GLY A 319 2.65 3.57 -13.42
CA GLY A 319 2.44 2.87 -14.69
C GLY A 319 2.21 1.36 -14.53
N ILE A 320 2.67 0.76 -13.42
CA ILE A 320 2.42 -0.65 -13.10
C ILE A 320 1.05 -0.84 -12.43
N ASN A 321 0.54 0.16 -11.74
CA ASN A 321 -0.72 0.07 -10.96
C ASN A 321 -1.94 -0.47 -11.74
N PRO A 322 -2.15 -0.19 -13.05
CA PRO A 322 -3.26 -0.75 -13.82
C PRO A 322 -3.33 -2.29 -13.84
N ILE A 323 -2.24 -2.97 -13.45
CA ILE A 323 -2.22 -4.44 -13.24
C ILE A 323 -3.28 -4.91 -12.24
N GLY A 324 -3.69 -4.04 -11.32
CA GLY A 324 -4.78 -4.34 -10.38
C GLY A 324 -6.12 -4.61 -11.04
N ILE A 325 -6.35 -4.05 -12.24
CA ILE A 325 -7.54 -4.34 -13.05
C ILE A 325 -7.40 -5.74 -13.65
N VAL A 326 -6.22 -6.06 -14.19
CA VAL A 326 -5.93 -7.40 -14.73
C VAL A 326 -6.09 -8.46 -13.63
N THR A 327 -5.66 -8.16 -12.40
CA THR A 327 -5.90 -9.05 -11.26
C THR A 327 -7.39 -9.33 -11.04
N ALA A 328 -8.25 -8.33 -11.16
CA ALA A 328 -9.69 -8.50 -11.00
C ALA A 328 -10.33 -9.26 -12.17
N GLU A 329 -9.76 -9.12 -13.36
CA GLU A 329 -10.20 -9.86 -14.57
C GLU A 329 -9.99 -11.37 -14.48
N LEU A 330 -9.08 -11.85 -13.62
CA LEU A 330 -8.83 -13.29 -13.41
C LEU A 330 -9.93 -14.00 -12.62
N PHE A 331 -10.82 -13.27 -11.96
CA PHE A 331 -11.85 -13.84 -11.08
C PHE A 331 -13.25 -13.51 -11.57
N SER A 332 -14.14 -14.51 -11.50
CA SER A 332 -15.58 -14.28 -11.68
C SER A 332 -16.14 -13.42 -10.55
N THR A 333 -17.26 -12.76 -10.80
CA THR A 333 -17.92 -11.87 -9.82
C THR A 333 -18.16 -12.55 -8.48
N ASN A 334 -18.45 -13.87 -8.47
CA ASN A 334 -18.76 -14.64 -7.27
C ASN A 334 -17.59 -14.75 -6.25
N VAL A 335 -16.35 -14.66 -6.71
CA VAL A 335 -15.14 -14.83 -5.88
C VAL A 335 -14.15 -13.68 -6.08
N ARG A 336 -14.55 -12.63 -6.79
CA ARG A 336 -13.66 -11.53 -7.19
C ARG A 336 -13.15 -10.75 -6.00
N PHE A 337 -14.02 -10.42 -5.05
CA PHE A 337 -13.60 -9.66 -3.88
C PHE A 337 -12.58 -10.47 -3.05
N SER A 338 -12.87 -11.75 -2.78
CA SER A 338 -11.94 -12.66 -2.09
C SER A 338 -10.63 -12.82 -2.86
N GLY A 339 -10.70 -13.06 -4.17
CA GLY A 339 -9.55 -13.31 -5.02
C GLY A 339 -8.59 -12.11 -5.09
N VAL A 340 -9.11 -10.92 -5.35
CA VAL A 340 -8.32 -9.68 -5.45
C VAL A 340 -7.76 -9.29 -4.10
N SER A 341 -8.59 -9.32 -3.04
CA SER A 341 -8.13 -8.94 -1.70
C SER A 341 -7.06 -9.90 -1.19
N LEU A 342 -7.27 -11.20 -1.31
CA LEU A 342 -6.32 -12.21 -0.81
C LEU A 342 -4.99 -12.16 -1.58
N SER A 343 -5.03 -12.14 -2.92
CA SER A 343 -3.81 -12.10 -3.74
C SER A 343 -2.96 -10.86 -3.48
N ARG A 344 -3.56 -9.68 -3.40
CA ARG A 344 -2.85 -8.43 -3.15
C ARG A 344 -2.25 -8.37 -1.74
N ASN A 345 -2.98 -8.85 -0.73
CA ASN A 345 -2.50 -8.81 0.64
C ASN A 345 -1.47 -9.90 0.95
N ILE A 346 -1.54 -11.08 0.33
CA ILE A 346 -0.45 -12.07 0.39
C ILE A 346 0.81 -11.49 -0.26
N SER A 347 0.69 -10.92 -1.46
CA SER A 347 1.82 -10.28 -2.12
C SER A 347 2.40 -9.13 -1.29
N TYR A 348 1.56 -8.31 -0.64
CA TYR A 348 2.01 -7.23 0.25
C TYR A 348 2.71 -7.76 1.50
N ALA A 349 2.17 -8.78 2.16
CA ALA A 349 2.77 -9.38 3.34
C ALA A 349 4.15 -9.96 3.04
N LEU A 350 4.32 -10.62 1.88
CA LEU A 350 5.59 -11.25 1.50
C LEU A 350 6.62 -10.23 0.99
N HIS A 351 6.22 -9.19 0.29
CA HIS A 351 7.13 -8.29 -0.41
C HIS A 351 7.09 -6.85 0.12
N GLY A 352 5.91 -6.29 0.40
CA GLY A 352 5.81 -4.88 0.82
C GLY A 352 6.48 -4.60 2.16
N GLY A 353 6.30 -5.48 3.15
CA GLY A 353 6.90 -5.36 4.48
C GLY A 353 8.36 -5.81 4.56
N PHE A 354 8.72 -6.89 3.86
CA PHE A 354 10.04 -7.51 3.97
C PHE A 354 11.07 -6.96 2.97
N THR A 355 10.68 -6.33 1.88
CA THR A 355 11.63 -5.80 0.89
C THR A 355 12.71 -4.91 1.49
N PRO A 356 12.44 -3.93 2.39
CA PRO A 356 13.49 -3.12 2.96
C PRO A 356 14.52 -3.95 3.73
N MET A 357 14.06 -4.92 4.53
CA MET A 357 14.91 -5.82 5.29
C MET A 357 15.77 -6.71 4.38
N ILE A 358 15.18 -7.30 3.35
CA ILE A 358 15.88 -8.15 2.39
C ILE A 358 16.93 -7.32 1.63
N CYS A 359 16.58 -6.13 1.17
CA CYS A 359 17.50 -5.22 0.49
C CYS A 359 18.69 -4.84 1.39
N THR A 360 18.44 -4.51 2.67
CA THR A 360 19.48 -4.24 3.65
C THR A 360 20.38 -5.46 3.86
N TRP A 361 19.79 -6.65 3.99
CA TRP A 361 20.56 -7.89 4.12
C TRP A 361 21.45 -8.16 2.91
N PHE A 362 20.95 -7.96 1.67
CA PHE A 362 21.76 -8.08 0.46
C PHE A 362 22.92 -7.09 0.43
N THR A 363 22.70 -5.84 0.86
CA THR A 363 23.76 -4.83 0.94
C THR A 363 24.85 -5.23 1.92
N ILE A 364 24.50 -5.82 3.07
CA ILE A 364 25.47 -6.29 4.09
C ILE A 364 26.23 -7.53 3.60
N MET A 365 25.53 -8.50 2.97
CA MET A 365 26.16 -9.75 2.52
C MET A 365 27.06 -9.58 1.30
N PHE A 366 26.77 -8.60 0.45
CA PHE A 366 27.50 -8.34 -0.79
C PHE A 366 28.05 -6.91 -0.86
N PRO A 367 28.95 -6.50 0.07
CA PRO A 367 29.40 -5.11 0.19
C PRO A 367 30.23 -4.62 -1.02
N LYS A 368 30.74 -5.57 -1.84
CA LYS A 368 31.47 -5.25 -3.07
C LYS A 368 30.57 -5.01 -4.29
N ILE A 369 29.27 -5.23 -4.16
CA ILE A 369 28.30 -5.10 -5.24
C ILE A 369 27.38 -3.92 -4.90
N ASP A 370 27.63 -2.75 -5.47
CA ASP A 370 26.89 -1.51 -5.21
C ASP A 370 25.38 -1.63 -5.46
N PHE A 371 24.97 -2.55 -6.35
CA PHE A 371 23.58 -2.78 -6.71
C PHE A 371 22.98 -4.09 -6.13
N ALA A 372 23.61 -4.69 -5.11
CA ALA A 372 23.17 -5.96 -4.54
C ALA A 372 21.68 -5.97 -4.17
N ALA A 373 21.19 -4.91 -3.52
CA ALA A 373 19.77 -4.75 -3.20
C ALA A 373 18.89 -4.73 -4.45
N GLY A 374 19.36 -4.15 -5.55
CA GLY A 374 18.66 -4.12 -6.85
C GLY A 374 18.48 -5.50 -7.47
N LEU A 375 19.39 -6.44 -7.23
CA LEU A 375 19.28 -7.82 -7.76
C LEU A 375 18.02 -8.52 -7.23
N TYR A 376 17.70 -8.35 -5.95
CA TYR A 376 16.45 -8.88 -5.38
C TYR A 376 15.22 -8.26 -6.06
N VAL A 377 15.24 -6.95 -6.26
CA VAL A 377 14.13 -6.23 -6.92
C VAL A 377 13.96 -6.74 -8.35
N ILE A 378 15.05 -6.87 -9.12
CA ILE A 378 15.03 -7.40 -10.48
C ILE A 378 14.47 -8.82 -10.51
N PHE A 379 14.93 -9.70 -9.63
CA PHE A 379 14.41 -11.06 -9.53
C PHE A 379 12.88 -11.07 -9.35
N CYS A 380 12.37 -10.28 -8.40
CA CYS A 380 10.94 -10.17 -8.16
C CYS A 380 10.16 -9.63 -9.39
N LEU A 381 10.74 -8.64 -10.07
CA LEU A 381 10.14 -8.06 -11.27
C LEU A 381 10.12 -9.03 -12.45
N LEU A 382 11.19 -9.82 -12.63
CA LEU A 382 11.27 -10.87 -13.67
C LEU A 382 10.25 -11.99 -13.41
N VAL A 383 10.10 -12.43 -12.17
CA VAL A 383 9.06 -13.41 -11.80
C VAL A 383 7.68 -12.90 -12.16
N SER A 384 7.39 -11.64 -11.86
CA SER A 384 6.11 -11.04 -12.21
C SER A 384 5.92 -10.86 -13.72
N LEU A 385 6.98 -10.48 -14.44
CA LEU A 385 6.95 -10.36 -15.89
C LEU A 385 6.58 -11.70 -16.55
N VAL A 386 7.21 -12.80 -16.11
CA VAL A 386 6.88 -14.15 -16.57
C VAL A 386 5.42 -14.49 -16.25
N ALA A 387 4.93 -14.13 -15.06
CA ALA A 387 3.54 -14.39 -14.69
C ALA A 387 2.54 -13.62 -15.57
N ILE A 388 2.83 -12.35 -15.91
CA ILE A 388 1.98 -11.57 -16.82
C ILE A 388 1.94 -12.19 -18.22
N LEU A 389 3.09 -12.64 -18.74
CA LEU A 389 3.17 -13.28 -20.06
C LEU A 389 2.47 -14.64 -20.11
N GLN A 390 2.26 -15.30 -18.98
CA GLN A 390 1.53 -16.56 -18.88
C GLN A 390 0.00 -16.40 -18.81
N ILE A 391 -0.52 -15.18 -18.71
CA ILE A 391 -1.96 -14.93 -18.71
C ILE A 391 -2.52 -15.22 -20.11
N LYS A 392 -3.42 -16.20 -20.18
CA LYS A 392 -4.12 -16.54 -21.41
C LYS A 392 -5.50 -15.85 -21.44
N PRO A 393 -6.09 -15.59 -22.63
CA PRO A 393 -7.45 -15.05 -22.74
C PRO A 393 -8.48 -15.84 -21.94
N GLN A 394 -8.36 -17.18 -21.90
CA GLN A 394 -9.22 -18.09 -21.15
C GLN A 394 -9.11 -17.99 -19.63
N ASP A 395 -8.02 -17.39 -19.11
CA ASP A 395 -7.83 -17.17 -17.67
C ASP A 395 -8.66 -15.97 -17.19
N LYS A 396 -9.04 -15.06 -18.09
CA LYS A 396 -9.90 -13.91 -17.80
C LYS A 396 -11.34 -14.38 -17.70
N LYS A 397 -11.92 -14.24 -16.50
CA LYS A 397 -13.29 -14.67 -16.16
C LYS A 397 -14.24 -13.48 -16.03
N CYS A 398 -13.98 -12.44 -16.81
CA CYS A 398 -14.82 -11.25 -16.79
C CYS A 398 -16.08 -11.46 -17.61
N ASP A 399 -17.20 -11.25 -16.97
CA ASP A 399 -18.54 -11.32 -17.58
C ASP A 399 -19.01 -9.92 -18.04
N TRP A 400 -18.09 -9.03 -18.44
CA TRP A 400 -18.41 -7.69 -18.92
C TRP A 400 -17.86 -7.36 -20.30
#